data_5efea0a03cb3977752cbccf2da74be87
#
_entry.id   5efea0a03cb3977752cbccf2da74be87
#
_cell.length_a   1.000
_cell.length_b   1.000
_cell.length_c   1.000
_cell.angle_alpha   90.00
_cell.angle_beta   90.00
_cell.angle_gamma   90.00
#
_symmetry.space_group_name_H-M   'P 1'
#
loop_
_entity.id
_entity.type
_entity.pdbx_description
1 polymer ?
#
loop_
_entity_poly.entity_id
_entity_poly.type
_entity_poly.pdbx_seq_one_letter_code
_entity_poly.pdbx_strand_id
1 'polypeptide(L)'
;MIAHVAAADERSGRVVLWLTGTAPVSRVAIDAAMILGQAFQAEVESLYVEDTQLFDLAEFPFARVIGGTGGEWQPLPQASLEREMRFAAAALHRQVAEAGAAVSVACHARIVRDEPMRAVARACAENGPWNLVVVGEPLAAGDEARLAALFDQVRDTTGAVITGPLARRARGPVVAVVEDFERLGPMLKSAQRLSETTGGDVKLTLVGDRRDELAWMEGEARLLCASGEDSEIAAFESVLAANDDPAPLAAVLQRYKPGMAIAQYGGRLIAPGVNLRPLCAALECPLLLVR
;
A
#
# COMPACT_ATOMS: atom_id res chain seq x y z
N MET A 1 4.81 15.91 -9.38
CA MET A 1 4.62 14.54 -9.90
C MET A 1 3.24 13.95 -9.59
N ILE A 2 2.61 14.30 -8.47
CA ILE A 2 1.20 13.93 -8.16
C ILE A 2 0.19 14.60 -9.14
N ALA A 3 0.55 15.74 -9.74
CA ALA A 3 -0.28 16.39 -10.77
C ALA A 3 -0.60 15.51 -11.98
N HIS A 4 0.18 14.45 -12.22
CA HIS A 4 -0.08 13.52 -13.31
C HIS A 4 -1.16 12.46 -13.01
N VAL A 5 -1.54 12.20 -11.74
CA VAL A 5 -2.68 11.31 -11.44
C VAL A 5 -4.01 11.93 -11.93
N ALA A 6 -4.03 13.25 -12.10
CA ALA A 6 -5.23 13.98 -12.50
C ALA A 6 -5.33 14.32 -14.01
N ALA A 7 -4.25 14.18 -14.77
CA ALA A 7 -4.29 14.35 -16.22
C ALA A 7 -4.59 12.98 -16.86
N ALA A 8 -5.87 12.75 -17.10
CA ALA A 8 -6.38 11.60 -17.85
C ALA A 8 -5.79 11.60 -19.27
N ASP A 9 -4.61 11.04 -19.42
CA ASP A 9 -4.13 10.59 -20.70
C ASP A 9 -4.11 9.05 -20.67
N GLU A 10 -4.84 8.43 -21.54
CA GLU A 10 -5.26 7.06 -21.86
C GLU A 10 -4.27 5.90 -21.59
N ARG A 11 -3.36 6.02 -20.65
CA ARG A 11 -2.49 4.93 -20.23
C ARG A 11 -2.97 4.39 -18.91
N SER A 12 -3.74 3.31 -18.95
CA SER A 12 -4.12 2.57 -17.75
C SER A 12 -2.87 2.17 -16.99
N GLY A 13 -2.73 2.66 -15.76
CA GLY A 13 -1.68 2.23 -14.84
C GLY A 13 -1.88 0.77 -14.43
N ARG A 14 -0.92 0.22 -13.74
CA ARG A 14 -1.00 -1.14 -13.20
C ARG A 14 -0.87 -1.14 -11.68
N VAL A 15 -1.65 -1.97 -11.02
CA VAL A 15 -1.49 -2.28 -9.60
C VAL A 15 -0.67 -3.56 -9.48
N VAL A 16 0.54 -3.46 -8.94
CA VAL A 16 1.42 -4.61 -8.70
C VAL A 16 1.16 -5.12 -7.28
N LEU A 17 0.48 -6.24 -7.13
CA LEU A 17 0.33 -6.91 -5.85
C LEU A 17 1.53 -7.83 -5.63
N TRP A 18 2.44 -7.40 -4.78
CA TRP A 18 3.65 -8.14 -4.44
C TRP A 18 3.32 -9.24 -3.44
N LEU A 19 3.54 -10.48 -3.88
CA LEU A 19 3.31 -11.69 -3.12
C LEU A 19 4.65 -12.31 -2.75
N THR A 20 4.81 -12.65 -1.49
CA THR A 20 5.98 -13.40 -1.01
C THR A 20 5.53 -14.78 -0.56
N GLY A 21 6.45 -15.75 -0.58
CA GLY A 21 6.18 -17.11 -0.12
C GLY A 21 6.42 -17.30 1.38
N THR A 22 6.86 -16.26 2.09
CA THR A 22 7.35 -16.36 3.47
C THR A 22 6.29 -16.13 4.52
N ALA A 23 5.23 -15.40 4.19
CA ALA A 23 4.12 -15.14 5.09
C ALA A 23 2.76 -15.30 4.37
N PRO A 24 1.68 -15.56 5.11
CA PRO A 24 0.34 -15.56 4.53
C PRO A 24 -0.03 -14.17 4.02
N VAL A 25 -0.48 -14.10 2.78
CA VAL A 25 -0.95 -12.85 2.17
C VAL A 25 -2.17 -12.33 2.92
N SER A 26 -2.15 -11.05 3.23
CA SER A 26 -3.29 -10.38 3.84
C SER A 26 -4.46 -10.32 2.85
N ARG A 27 -5.63 -10.85 3.24
CA ARG A 27 -6.83 -10.69 2.44
C ARG A 27 -7.15 -9.21 2.19
N VAL A 28 -6.89 -8.37 3.18
CA VAL A 28 -7.09 -6.92 3.06
C VAL A 28 -6.17 -6.30 2.01
N ALA A 29 -4.95 -6.83 1.81
CA ALA A 29 -4.07 -6.39 0.73
C ALA A 29 -4.63 -6.76 -0.65
N ILE A 30 -5.20 -7.96 -0.80
CA ILE A 30 -5.89 -8.36 -2.04
C ILE A 30 -7.09 -7.44 -2.29
N ASP A 31 -7.93 -7.22 -1.29
CA ASP A 31 -9.10 -6.34 -1.39
C ASP A 31 -8.67 -4.90 -1.75
N ALA A 32 -7.58 -4.39 -1.17
CA ALA A 32 -7.01 -3.08 -1.51
C ALA A 32 -6.55 -3.01 -2.96
N ALA A 33 -5.87 -4.05 -3.47
CA ALA A 33 -5.45 -4.11 -4.88
C ALA A 33 -6.67 -4.06 -5.82
N MET A 34 -7.76 -4.76 -5.48
CA MET A 34 -9.01 -4.75 -6.26
C MET A 34 -9.67 -3.37 -6.23
N ILE A 35 -9.75 -2.73 -5.06
CA ILE A 35 -10.30 -1.37 -4.92
C ILE A 35 -9.51 -0.38 -5.76
N LEU A 36 -8.18 -0.45 -5.73
CA LEU A 36 -7.32 0.40 -6.55
C LEU A 36 -7.51 0.12 -8.05
N GLY A 37 -7.58 -1.15 -8.45
CA GLY A 37 -7.85 -1.55 -9.82
C GLY A 37 -9.17 -0.95 -10.33
N GLN A 38 -10.24 -0.99 -9.53
CA GLN A 38 -11.53 -0.38 -9.87
C GLN A 38 -11.47 1.15 -9.90
N ALA A 39 -10.96 1.78 -8.83
CA ALA A 39 -10.96 3.24 -8.68
C ALA A 39 -10.12 3.95 -9.76
N PHE A 40 -9.03 3.32 -10.21
CA PHE A 40 -8.13 3.88 -11.20
C PHE A 40 -8.22 3.21 -12.58
N GLN A 41 -9.20 2.31 -12.77
CA GLN A 41 -9.40 1.54 -14.01
C GLN A 41 -8.10 0.85 -14.47
N ALA A 42 -7.37 0.29 -13.50
CA ALA A 42 -6.06 -0.34 -13.69
C ALA A 42 -6.15 -1.87 -13.61
N GLU A 43 -5.29 -2.54 -14.37
CA GLU A 43 -5.11 -3.99 -14.24
C GLU A 43 -4.33 -4.32 -12.97
N VAL A 44 -4.58 -5.49 -12.39
CA VAL A 44 -3.84 -6.00 -11.23
C VAL A 44 -2.87 -7.10 -11.69
N GLU A 45 -1.58 -6.87 -11.48
CA GLU A 45 -0.56 -7.91 -11.64
C GLU A 45 -0.24 -8.53 -10.28
N SER A 46 -0.55 -9.82 -10.10
CA SER A 46 -0.11 -10.58 -8.94
C SER A 46 1.31 -11.09 -9.19
N LEU A 47 2.29 -10.42 -8.60
CA LEU A 47 3.70 -10.74 -8.74
C LEU A 47 4.15 -11.64 -7.58
N TYR A 48 4.41 -12.91 -7.87
CA TYR A 48 5.04 -13.82 -6.92
C TYR A 48 6.54 -13.88 -7.16
N VAL A 49 7.32 -13.60 -6.12
CA VAL A 49 8.78 -13.60 -6.22
C VAL A 49 9.35 -14.84 -5.51
N GLU A 50 9.98 -15.71 -6.29
CA GLU A 50 10.84 -16.78 -5.78
C GLU A 50 12.19 -16.18 -5.42
N ASP A 51 12.42 -15.93 -4.13
CA ASP A 51 13.65 -15.29 -3.64
C ASP A 51 14.87 -16.16 -3.92
N THR A 52 15.80 -15.65 -4.74
CA THR A 52 17.05 -16.33 -5.10
C THR A 52 17.88 -16.71 -3.88
N GLN A 53 17.87 -15.93 -2.81
CA GLN A 53 18.61 -16.21 -1.58
C GLN A 53 18.17 -17.51 -0.91
N LEU A 54 16.88 -17.87 -1.01
CA LEU A 54 16.38 -19.14 -0.49
C LEU A 54 16.90 -20.34 -1.29
N PHE A 55 17.04 -20.17 -2.60
CA PHE A 55 17.62 -21.20 -3.47
C PHE A 55 19.12 -21.36 -3.22
N ASP A 56 19.85 -20.25 -3.11
CA ASP A 56 21.27 -20.24 -2.77
C ASP A 56 21.50 -20.94 -1.42
N LEU A 57 20.62 -20.66 -0.42
CA LEU A 57 20.67 -21.35 0.86
C LEU A 57 20.44 -22.86 0.73
N ALA A 58 19.50 -23.28 -0.12
CA ALA A 58 19.19 -24.70 -0.34
C ALA A 58 20.33 -25.48 -1.03
N GLU A 59 21.29 -24.81 -1.68
CA GLU A 59 22.49 -25.43 -2.26
C GLU A 59 23.51 -25.85 -1.20
N PHE A 60 23.45 -25.28 0.02
CA PHE A 60 24.38 -25.67 1.08
C PHE A 60 23.99 -27.04 1.66
N PRO A 61 24.92 -28.01 1.71
CA PRO A 61 24.64 -29.40 2.15
C PRO A 61 24.24 -29.49 3.63
N PHE A 62 24.50 -28.47 4.41
CA PHE A 62 24.11 -28.38 5.82
C PHE A 62 22.84 -27.57 6.06
N ALA A 63 22.21 -27.01 5.01
CA ALA A 63 20.95 -26.31 5.17
C ALA A 63 19.86 -27.22 5.70
N ARG A 64 19.14 -26.76 6.70
CA ARG A 64 18.06 -27.49 7.37
C ARG A 64 16.84 -26.60 7.50
N VAL A 65 15.67 -27.19 7.44
CA VAL A 65 14.39 -26.53 7.66
C VAL A 65 13.67 -27.18 8.83
N ILE A 66 12.98 -26.37 9.62
CA ILE A 66 12.03 -26.86 10.63
C ILE A 66 10.63 -26.62 10.10
N GLY A 67 9.82 -27.67 10.08
CA GLY A 67 8.40 -27.53 9.73
C GLY A 67 7.66 -26.61 10.72
N GLY A 68 6.67 -25.87 10.26
CA GLY A 68 5.91 -24.87 11.07
C GLY A 68 5.23 -25.44 12.32
N THR A 69 5.14 -26.76 12.45
CA THR A 69 4.58 -27.47 13.62
C THR A 69 5.64 -27.89 14.64
N GLY A 70 6.89 -27.44 14.52
CA GLY A 70 7.96 -27.77 15.50
C GLY A 70 8.54 -29.17 15.32
N GLY A 71 8.63 -29.65 14.08
CA GLY A 71 9.19 -30.96 13.72
C GLY A 71 10.73 -31.02 13.84
N GLU A 72 11.28 -32.19 13.48
CA GLU A 72 12.72 -32.39 13.40
C GLU A 72 13.35 -31.56 12.28
N TRP A 73 14.62 -31.23 12.45
CA TRP A 73 15.43 -30.59 11.42
C TRP A 73 15.57 -31.51 10.20
N GLN A 74 15.04 -31.10 9.08
CA GLN A 74 15.10 -31.84 7.82
C GLN A 74 16.05 -31.15 6.83
N PRO A 75 16.73 -31.89 5.94
CA PRO A 75 17.42 -31.29 4.80
C PRO A 75 16.45 -30.41 4.01
N LEU A 76 16.94 -29.31 3.43
CA LEU A 76 16.18 -28.46 2.52
C LEU A 76 16.57 -28.77 1.06
N PRO A 77 15.96 -29.78 0.40
CA PRO A 77 16.26 -30.06 -1.00
C PRO A 77 15.69 -28.96 -1.89
N GLN A 78 16.49 -28.42 -2.81
CA GLN A 78 16.09 -27.38 -3.74
C GLN A 78 14.80 -27.74 -4.51
N ALA A 79 14.66 -29.00 -4.96
CA ALA A 79 13.47 -29.48 -5.67
C ALA A 79 12.19 -29.45 -4.80
N SER A 80 12.31 -29.63 -3.48
CA SER A 80 11.17 -29.51 -2.55
C SER A 80 10.78 -28.07 -2.36
N LEU A 81 11.76 -27.18 -2.16
CA LEU A 81 11.55 -25.73 -2.07
C LEU A 81 10.85 -25.20 -3.33
N GLU A 82 11.36 -25.54 -4.52
CA GLU A 82 10.76 -25.12 -5.78
C GLU A 82 9.30 -25.56 -5.94
N ARG A 83 9.01 -26.82 -5.59
CA ARG A 83 7.65 -27.36 -5.66
C ARG A 83 6.71 -26.66 -4.68
N GLU A 84 7.15 -26.41 -3.45
CA GLU A 84 6.36 -25.71 -2.43
C GLU A 84 6.08 -24.26 -2.85
N MET A 85 7.08 -23.53 -3.35
CA MET A 85 6.91 -22.17 -3.83
C MET A 85 5.95 -22.08 -5.02
N ARG A 86 6.07 -22.99 -5.99
CA ARG A 86 5.13 -23.05 -7.14
C ARG A 86 3.70 -23.37 -6.70
N PHE A 87 3.54 -24.25 -5.72
CA PHE A 87 2.23 -24.57 -5.18
C PHE A 87 1.61 -23.36 -4.45
N ALA A 88 2.42 -22.69 -3.63
CA ALA A 88 2.01 -21.46 -2.95
C ALA A 88 1.63 -20.36 -3.96
N ALA A 89 2.48 -20.14 -4.97
CA ALA A 89 2.20 -19.17 -6.03
C ALA A 89 0.88 -19.45 -6.74
N ALA A 90 0.63 -20.70 -7.14
CA ALA A 90 -0.60 -21.09 -7.82
C ALA A 90 -1.84 -20.87 -6.95
N ALA A 91 -1.74 -21.14 -5.65
CA ALA A 91 -2.83 -20.90 -4.70
C ALA A 91 -3.13 -19.41 -4.54
N LEU A 92 -2.10 -18.58 -4.40
CA LEU A 92 -2.23 -17.13 -4.26
C LEU A 92 -2.77 -16.47 -5.53
N HIS A 93 -2.23 -16.81 -6.70
CA HIS A 93 -2.73 -16.31 -7.98
C HIS A 93 -4.21 -16.63 -8.20
N ARG A 94 -4.65 -17.83 -7.82
CA ARG A 94 -6.07 -18.21 -7.88
C ARG A 94 -6.93 -17.33 -6.98
N GLN A 95 -6.50 -17.07 -5.73
CA GLN A 95 -7.23 -16.17 -4.83
C GLN A 95 -7.36 -14.76 -5.41
N VAL A 96 -6.29 -14.23 -6.02
CA VAL A 96 -6.30 -12.91 -6.67
C VAL A 96 -7.22 -12.91 -7.89
N ALA A 97 -7.17 -13.94 -8.72
CA ALA A 97 -8.02 -14.07 -9.90
C ALA A 97 -9.52 -14.17 -9.52
N GLU A 98 -9.85 -14.95 -8.48
CA GLU A 98 -11.21 -15.04 -7.95
C GLU A 98 -11.71 -13.68 -7.41
N ALA A 99 -10.85 -12.96 -6.67
CA ALA A 99 -11.19 -11.62 -6.20
C ALA A 99 -11.40 -10.63 -7.35
N GLY A 100 -10.55 -10.65 -8.37
CA GLY A 100 -10.68 -9.80 -9.56
C GLY A 100 -11.95 -10.10 -10.35
N ALA A 101 -12.27 -11.38 -10.57
CA ALA A 101 -13.48 -11.80 -11.26
C ALA A 101 -14.75 -11.32 -10.54
N ALA A 102 -14.76 -11.31 -9.21
CA ALA A 102 -15.89 -10.84 -8.41
C ALA A 102 -16.20 -9.35 -8.57
N VAL A 103 -15.22 -8.55 -8.99
CA VAL A 103 -15.34 -7.08 -9.13
C VAL A 103 -15.01 -6.58 -10.53
N SER A 104 -14.89 -7.48 -11.51
CA SER A 104 -14.60 -7.18 -12.92
C SER A 104 -13.27 -6.42 -13.14
N VAL A 105 -12.25 -6.73 -12.34
CA VAL A 105 -10.88 -6.23 -12.50
C VAL A 105 -10.04 -7.29 -13.21
N ALA A 106 -9.34 -6.90 -14.28
CA ALA A 106 -8.43 -7.78 -15.00
C ALA A 106 -7.21 -8.12 -14.12
N CYS A 107 -6.91 -9.41 -13.97
CA CYS A 107 -5.81 -9.89 -13.14
C CYS A 107 -4.84 -10.74 -13.97
N HIS A 108 -3.55 -10.44 -13.84
CA HIS A 108 -2.46 -11.18 -14.47
C HIS A 108 -1.57 -11.82 -13.40
N ALA A 109 -1.19 -13.08 -13.63
CA ALA A 109 -0.30 -13.81 -12.75
C ALA A 109 1.13 -13.80 -13.31
N ARG A 110 2.11 -13.47 -12.48
CA ARG A 110 3.53 -13.49 -12.84
C ARG A 110 4.35 -14.14 -11.72
N ILE A 111 5.21 -15.09 -12.10
CA ILE A 111 6.20 -15.67 -11.20
C ILE A 111 7.58 -15.27 -11.71
N VAL A 112 8.42 -14.76 -10.83
CA VAL A 112 9.78 -14.33 -11.15
C VAL A 112 10.73 -14.89 -10.10
N ARG A 113 11.85 -15.46 -10.53
CA ARG A 113 12.96 -15.82 -9.64
C ARG A 113 14.01 -14.72 -9.71
N ASP A 114 14.09 -13.91 -8.67
CA ASP A 114 15.03 -12.79 -8.57
C ASP A 114 15.19 -12.38 -7.08
N GLU A 115 15.99 -11.38 -6.81
CA GLU A 115 15.97 -10.66 -5.54
C GLU A 115 14.65 -9.88 -5.43
N PRO A 116 13.92 -9.97 -4.31
CA PRO A 116 12.55 -9.47 -4.21
C PRO A 116 12.38 -7.99 -4.57
N MET A 117 13.24 -7.12 -4.05
CA MET A 117 13.12 -5.67 -4.30
C MET A 117 13.40 -5.31 -5.76
N ARG A 118 14.35 -6.02 -6.38
CA ARG A 118 14.68 -5.84 -7.80
C ARG A 118 13.54 -6.31 -8.69
N ALA A 119 12.90 -7.44 -8.35
CA ALA A 119 11.75 -7.94 -9.09
C ALA A 119 10.59 -6.95 -9.07
N VAL A 120 10.27 -6.38 -7.90
CA VAL A 120 9.22 -5.35 -7.75
C VAL A 120 9.56 -4.10 -8.54
N ALA A 121 10.79 -3.59 -8.41
CA ALA A 121 11.23 -2.40 -9.15
C ALA A 121 11.11 -2.58 -10.67
N ARG A 122 11.50 -3.76 -11.18
CA ARG A 122 11.37 -4.09 -12.61
C ARG A 122 9.92 -4.15 -13.04
N ALA A 123 9.05 -4.84 -12.27
CA ALA A 123 7.63 -4.91 -12.58
C ALA A 123 6.97 -3.52 -12.63
N CYS A 124 7.38 -2.61 -11.74
CA CYS A 124 6.89 -1.24 -11.72
C CYS A 124 7.40 -0.39 -12.90
N ALA A 125 8.64 -0.63 -13.35
CA ALA A 125 9.24 0.12 -14.46
C ALA A 125 8.72 -0.31 -15.85
N GLU A 126 8.29 -1.56 -16.01
CA GLU A 126 7.94 -2.13 -17.32
C GLU A 126 6.72 -1.50 -17.98
N ASN A 127 5.78 -0.92 -17.23
CA ASN A 127 4.48 -0.48 -17.74
C ASN A 127 4.21 1.02 -17.57
N GLY A 128 5.26 1.81 -17.44
CA GLY A 128 5.16 3.27 -17.37
C GLY A 128 5.11 3.83 -15.95
N PRO A 129 4.98 5.16 -15.80
CA PRO A 129 5.15 5.85 -14.51
C PRO A 129 3.95 5.70 -13.54
N TRP A 130 2.93 4.94 -13.90
CA TRP A 130 1.64 4.86 -13.21
C TRP A 130 1.41 3.53 -12.51
N ASN A 131 2.38 3.05 -11.76
CA ASN A 131 2.22 1.79 -11.04
C ASN A 131 2.06 2.04 -9.55
N LEU A 132 1.08 1.35 -8.95
CA LEU A 132 0.90 1.27 -7.51
C LEU A 132 1.41 -0.10 -7.05
N VAL A 133 2.22 -0.12 -6.01
CA VAL A 133 2.64 -1.37 -5.38
C VAL A 133 1.77 -1.64 -4.16
N VAL A 134 1.16 -2.81 -4.09
CA VAL A 134 0.48 -3.29 -2.89
C VAL A 134 1.35 -4.36 -2.24
N VAL A 135 1.78 -4.12 -1.00
CA VAL A 135 2.55 -5.11 -0.25
C VAL A 135 1.59 -6.16 0.31
N GLY A 136 1.74 -7.40 -0.15
CA GLY A 136 0.84 -8.50 0.22
C GLY A 136 0.98 -8.95 1.68
N GLU A 137 2.14 -8.75 2.28
CA GLU A 137 2.40 -9.04 3.68
C GLU A 137 2.06 -7.86 4.58
N PRO A 138 1.51 -8.12 5.80
CA PRO A 138 1.30 -7.06 6.76
C PRO A 138 2.62 -6.43 7.22
N LEU A 139 2.66 -5.09 7.25
CA LEU A 139 3.79 -4.34 7.79
C LEU A 139 3.87 -4.55 9.30
N ALA A 140 4.99 -5.03 9.78
CA ALA A 140 5.28 -5.17 11.20
C ALA A 140 6.09 -3.98 11.74
N ALA A 141 6.08 -3.77 13.05
CA ALA A 141 6.96 -2.82 13.69
C ALA A 141 8.43 -3.26 13.50
N GLY A 142 9.28 -2.36 13.01
CA GLY A 142 10.67 -2.67 12.66
C GLY A 142 10.92 -2.85 11.16
N ASP A 143 9.87 -2.78 10.32
CA ASP A 143 9.99 -2.87 8.86
C ASP A 143 10.34 -1.52 8.19
N GLU A 144 10.78 -0.52 8.96
CA GLU A 144 11.10 0.83 8.47
C GLU A 144 12.15 0.81 7.36
N ALA A 145 13.21 0.02 7.54
CA ALA A 145 14.27 -0.11 6.55
C ALA A 145 13.76 -0.79 5.26
N ARG A 146 12.88 -1.78 5.39
CA ARG A 146 12.26 -2.48 4.25
C ARG A 146 11.35 -1.53 3.46
N LEU A 147 10.55 -0.72 4.16
CA LEU A 147 9.70 0.27 3.53
C LEU A 147 10.50 1.35 2.81
N ALA A 148 11.56 1.87 3.45
CA ALA A 148 12.47 2.83 2.83
C ALA A 148 13.13 2.25 1.57
N ALA A 149 13.65 1.02 1.65
CA ALA A 149 14.23 0.33 0.52
C ALA A 149 13.23 0.11 -0.62
N LEU A 150 11.96 -0.23 -0.30
CA LEU A 150 10.90 -0.34 -1.29
C LEU A 150 10.72 1.00 -2.03
N PHE A 151 10.57 2.10 -1.32
CA PHE A 151 10.39 3.42 -1.93
C PHE A 151 11.60 3.90 -2.73
N ASP A 152 12.80 3.52 -2.32
CA ASP A 152 14.02 3.84 -3.07
C ASP A 152 14.12 3.06 -4.39
N GLN A 153 13.64 1.82 -4.41
CA GLN A 153 13.64 0.98 -5.60
C GLN A 153 12.51 1.33 -6.58
N VAL A 154 11.34 1.69 -6.07
CA VAL A 154 10.16 2.01 -6.89
C VAL A 154 10.03 3.52 -7.14
N ARG A 155 11.11 4.18 -7.51
CA ARG A 155 11.18 5.66 -7.65
C ARG A 155 10.13 6.24 -8.59
N ASP A 156 9.77 5.49 -9.63
CA ASP A 156 8.87 5.92 -10.69
C ASP A 156 7.41 5.51 -10.43
N THR A 157 7.14 4.83 -9.32
CA THR A 157 5.78 4.50 -8.88
C THR A 157 5.09 5.68 -8.21
N THR A 158 3.79 5.78 -8.42
CA THR A 158 2.95 6.81 -7.79
C THR A 158 2.80 6.62 -6.29
N GLY A 159 2.86 5.38 -5.81
CA GLY A 159 2.76 5.09 -4.39
C GLY A 159 2.83 3.61 -4.05
N ALA A 160 2.84 3.33 -2.75
CA ALA A 160 2.79 1.98 -2.21
C ALA A 160 1.66 1.84 -1.19
N VAL A 161 0.97 0.71 -1.23
CA VAL A 161 -0.05 0.37 -0.24
C VAL A 161 0.53 -0.63 0.73
N ILE A 162 0.39 -0.31 2.00
CA ILE A 162 0.78 -1.18 3.11
C ILE A 162 -0.44 -1.50 3.97
N THR A 163 -0.40 -2.65 4.64
CA THR A 163 -1.38 -3.05 5.64
C THR A 163 -0.68 -3.36 6.95
N GLY A 164 -1.30 -3.06 8.07
CA GLY A 164 -0.80 -3.50 9.37
C GLY A 164 -1.30 -4.90 9.74
N PRO A 165 -0.73 -5.54 10.79
CA PRO A 165 -1.13 -6.87 11.23
C PRO A 165 -2.56 -6.92 11.79
N LEU A 166 -3.13 -5.76 12.16
CA LEU A 166 -4.50 -5.63 12.64
C LEU A 166 -5.50 -5.26 11.54
N ALA A 167 -5.07 -5.11 10.30
CA ALA A 167 -5.94 -4.76 9.19
C ALA A 167 -7.08 -5.79 9.02
N ARG A 168 -8.31 -5.31 9.03
CA ARG A 168 -9.54 -6.13 8.97
C ARG A 168 -10.49 -5.69 7.88
N ARG A 169 -10.32 -4.48 7.34
CA ARG A 169 -11.25 -3.87 6.40
C ARG A 169 -10.51 -3.09 5.32
N ALA A 170 -11.09 -3.05 4.14
CA ALA A 170 -10.68 -2.21 3.03
C ALA A 170 -11.84 -1.34 2.50
N ARG A 171 -13.03 -1.45 3.11
CA ARG A 171 -14.24 -0.69 2.74
C ARG A 171 -14.68 0.21 3.88
N GLY A 172 -15.24 1.38 3.55
CA GLY A 172 -15.68 2.40 4.48
C GLY A 172 -15.10 3.77 4.15
N PRO A 173 -15.11 4.73 5.09
CA PRO A 173 -14.60 6.08 4.86
C PRO A 173 -13.16 6.09 4.37
N VAL A 174 -12.83 7.05 3.50
CA VAL A 174 -11.46 7.29 3.05
C VAL A 174 -10.92 8.50 3.80
N VAL A 175 -9.79 8.34 4.48
CA VAL A 175 -9.09 9.42 5.17
C VAL A 175 -7.92 9.90 4.32
N ALA A 176 -7.96 11.16 3.87
CA ALA A 176 -6.84 11.81 3.20
C ALA A 176 -6.07 12.69 4.21
N VAL A 177 -4.79 12.40 4.41
CA VAL A 177 -3.89 13.12 5.32
C VAL A 177 -3.02 14.06 4.50
N VAL A 178 -3.22 15.35 4.64
CA VAL A 178 -2.55 16.39 3.85
C VAL A 178 -1.62 17.21 4.75
N GLU A 179 -0.35 17.19 4.42
CA GLU A 179 0.74 17.90 5.11
C GLU A 179 1.22 19.12 4.30
N ASP A 180 0.93 19.13 3.01
CA ASP A 180 1.31 20.18 2.07
C ASP A 180 0.09 20.59 1.24
N PHE A 181 -0.23 21.87 1.26
CA PHE A 181 -1.38 22.40 0.55
C PHE A 181 -1.33 22.17 -0.97
N GLU A 182 -0.15 22.20 -1.58
CA GLU A 182 -0.01 21.94 -3.02
C GLU A 182 -0.48 20.54 -3.41
N ARG A 183 -0.50 19.62 -2.46
CA ARG A 183 -0.96 18.23 -2.65
C ARG A 183 -2.43 18.02 -2.34
N LEU A 184 -3.11 19.00 -1.74
CA LEU A 184 -4.50 18.88 -1.33
C LEU A 184 -5.41 18.47 -2.49
N GLY A 185 -5.36 19.18 -3.61
CA GLY A 185 -6.21 18.89 -4.76
C GLY A 185 -6.03 17.48 -5.33
N PRO A 186 -4.80 17.06 -5.68
CA PRO A 186 -4.54 15.69 -6.15
C PRO A 186 -4.92 14.59 -5.13
N MET A 187 -4.63 14.79 -3.85
CA MET A 187 -4.98 13.81 -2.81
C MET A 187 -6.49 13.72 -2.60
N LEU A 188 -7.20 14.85 -2.65
CA LEU A 188 -8.64 14.89 -2.56
C LEU A 188 -9.31 14.14 -3.71
N LYS A 189 -8.88 14.37 -4.97
CA LYS A 189 -9.38 13.64 -6.13
C LYS A 189 -9.14 12.13 -6.02
N SER A 190 -7.98 11.73 -5.50
CA SER A 190 -7.68 10.31 -5.27
C SER A 190 -8.59 9.73 -4.19
N ALA A 191 -8.82 10.47 -3.10
CA ALA A 191 -9.70 10.06 -2.02
C ALA A 191 -11.16 9.92 -2.49
N GLN A 192 -11.64 10.81 -3.34
CA GLN A 192 -12.98 10.76 -3.93
C GLN A 192 -13.17 9.51 -4.80
N ARG A 193 -12.24 9.22 -5.72
CA ARG A 193 -12.29 7.98 -6.54
C ARG A 193 -12.30 6.72 -5.68
N LEU A 194 -11.50 6.72 -4.61
CA LEU A 194 -11.49 5.59 -3.68
C LEU A 194 -12.80 5.50 -2.89
N SER A 195 -13.38 6.63 -2.47
CA SER A 195 -14.65 6.65 -1.72
C SER A 195 -15.81 6.10 -2.56
N GLU A 196 -15.89 6.44 -3.84
CA GLU A 196 -16.86 5.85 -4.78
C GLU A 196 -16.77 4.34 -4.84
N THR A 197 -15.55 3.78 -4.79
CA THR A 197 -15.32 2.33 -4.84
C THR A 197 -15.52 1.66 -3.47
N THR A 198 -15.11 2.32 -2.38
CA THR A 198 -15.23 1.76 -1.01
C THR A 198 -16.63 1.92 -0.43
N GLY A 199 -17.44 2.82 -0.99
CA GLY A 199 -18.79 3.14 -0.53
C GLY A 199 -18.82 3.96 0.76
N GLY A 200 -17.77 4.73 1.04
CA GLY A 200 -17.65 5.57 2.24
C GLY A 200 -17.41 7.03 1.93
N ASP A 201 -17.58 7.88 2.94
CA ASP A 201 -17.34 9.33 2.82
C ASP A 201 -15.84 9.65 2.79
N VAL A 202 -15.48 10.80 2.25
CA VAL A 202 -14.13 11.34 2.34
C VAL A 202 -13.99 12.18 3.62
N LYS A 203 -12.93 11.92 4.38
CA LYS A 203 -12.53 12.72 5.55
C LYS A 203 -11.14 13.28 5.31
N LEU A 204 -11.03 14.59 5.47
CA LEU A 204 -9.78 15.31 5.28
C LEU A 204 -9.13 15.62 6.62
N THR A 205 -7.88 15.17 6.77
CA THR A 205 -7.05 15.50 7.94
C THR A 205 -5.90 16.39 7.48
N LEU A 206 -5.90 17.64 7.94
CA LEU A 206 -4.82 18.60 7.70
C LEU A 206 -3.80 18.48 8.83
N VAL A 207 -2.52 18.40 8.50
CA VAL A 207 -1.43 18.25 9.47
C VAL A 207 -0.44 19.39 9.31
N GLY A 208 -0.11 20.03 10.41
CA GLY A 208 0.87 21.10 10.46
C GLY A 208 1.56 21.15 11.83
N ASP A 209 2.66 21.88 11.94
CA ASP A 209 3.37 22.12 13.19
C ASP A 209 2.95 23.43 13.86
N ARG A 210 2.22 24.28 13.14
CA ARG A 210 1.78 25.61 13.60
C ARG A 210 0.28 25.78 13.41
N ARG A 211 -0.34 26.44 14.38
CA ARG A 211 -1.78 26.70 14.36
C ARG A 211 -2.21 27.69 13.26
N ASP A 212 -1.38 28.68 12.96
CA ASP A 212 -1.64 29.66 11.90
C ASP A 212 -1.58 29.02 10.51
N GLU A 213 -0.64 28.13 10.27
CA GLU A 213 -0.54 27.31 9.05
C GLU A 213 -1.79 26.44 8.88
N LEU A 214 -2.19 25.72 9.92
CA LEU A 214 -3.39 24.88 9.88
C LEU A 214 -4.67 25.68 9.63
N ALA A 215 -4.82 26.84 10.26
CA ALA A 215 -5.97 27.70 10.06
C ALA A 215 -6.06 28.22 8.61
N TRP A 216 -4.91 28.56 8.01
CA TRP A 216 -4.82 28.92 6.61
C TRP A 216 -5.17 27.75 5.69
N MET A 217 -4.56 26.59 5.88
CA MET A 217 -4.85 25.37 5.11
C MET A 217 -6.33 25.00 5.17
N GLU A 218 -6.95 25.11 6.35
CA GLU A 218 -8.36 24.83 6.54
C GLU A 218 -9.26 25.80 5.76
N GLY A 219 -8.91 27.10 5.75
CA GLY A 219 -9.61 28.11 4.96
C GLY A 219 -9.58 27.80 3.47
N GLU A 220 -8.39 27.51 2.94
CA GLU A 220 -8.20 27.18 1.54
C GLU A 220 -8.88 25.84 1.15
N ALA A 221 -8.80 24.83 2.02
CA ALA A 221 -9.47 23.54 1.81
C ALA A 221 -10.99 23.73 1.70
N ARG A 222 -11.59 24.55 2.55
CA ARG A 222 -13.02 24.86 2.49
C ARG A 222 -13.41 25.60 1.20
N LEU A 223 -12.56 26.52 0.73
CA LEU A 223 -12.79 27.22 -0.53
C LEU A 223 -12.75 26.28 -1.73
N LEU A 224 -11.78 25.37 -1.76
CA LEU A 224 -11.68 24.33 -2.80
C LEU A 224 -12.89 23.41 -2.82
N CYS A 225 -13.38 23.00 -1.65
CA CYS A 225 -14.57 22.17 -1.54
C CYS A 225 -15.85 22.90 -1.94
N ALA A 226 -15.95 24.18 -1.64
CA ALA A 226 -17.11 25.00 -2.03
C ALA A 226 -17.17 25.31 -3.53
N SER A 227 -16.02 25.29 -4.22
CA SER A 227 -15.91 25.56 -5.66
C SER A 227 -16.06 24.33 -6.56
N GLY A 228 -16.03 23.12 -6.00
CA GLY A 228 -16.16 21.85 -6.74
C GLY A 228 -17.61 21.37 -6.76
N GLU A 229 -18.13 21.03 -7.94
CA GLU A 229 -19.51 20.57 -8.13
C GLU A 229 -19.83 19.20 -7.48
N ASP A 230 -18.79 18.43 -7.05
CA ASP A 230 -18.94 17.02 -6.61
C ASP A 230 -18.29 16.70 -5.26
N SER A 231 -17.94 17.68 -4.42
CA SER A 231 -17.09 17.42 -3.25
C SER A 231 -17.84 17.42 -1.94
N GLU A 232 -18.57 16.35 -1.65
CA GLU A 232 -19.07 16.10 -0.29
C GLU A 232 -17.94 15.58 0.61
N ILE A 233 -17.18 16.50 1.25
CA ILE A 233 -16.27 16.14 2.32
C ILE A 233 -17.06 16.09 3.62
N ALA A 234 -17.20 14.89 4.17
CA ALA A 234 -18.04 14.65 5.35
C ALA A 234 -17.44 15.25 6.64
N ALA A 235 -16.12 15.40 6.72
CA ALA A 235 -15.48 15.97 7.91
C ALA A 235 -14.08 16.51 7.61
N PHE A 236 -13.76 17.64 8.27
CA PHE A 236 -12.42 18.21 8.34
C PHE A 236 -11.87 18.06 9.75
N GLU A 237 -10.60 17.76 9.85
CA GLU A 237 -9.89 17.76 11.11
C GLU A 237 -8.49 18.35 10.91
N SER A 238 -8.08 19.24 11.82
CA SER A 238 -6.75 19.82 11.86
C SER A 238 -5.98 19.22 13.02
N VAL A 239 -4.79 18.70 12.75
CA VAL A 239 -3.93 18.02 13.72
C VAL A 239 -2.59 18.70 13.80
N LEU A 240 -2.21 19.13 15.03
CA LEU A 240 -0.85 19.58 15.30
C LEU A 240 0.05 18.35 15.50
N ALA A 241 1.09 18.22 14.70
CA ALA A 241 2.06 17.14 14.81
C ALA A 241 3.48 17.69 14.67
N ALA A 242 4.39 17.19 15.52
CA ALA A 242 5.81 17.41 15.32
C ALA A 242 6.32 16.63 14.10
N ASN A 243 7.46 17.04 13.57
CA ASN A 243 8.12 16.28 12.52
C ASN A 243 8.50 14.87 13.01
N ASP A 244 8.44 13.91 12.12
CA ASP A 244 8.81 12.50 12.38
C ASP A 244 7.97 11.81 13.48
N ASP A 245 6.76 12.32 13.76
CA ASP A 245 5.86 11.71 14.75
C ASP A 245 4.56 11.20 14.06
N PRO A 246 4.45 9.90 13.76
CA PRO A 246 3.23 9.33 13.17
C PRO A 246 2.12 9.06 14.20
N ALA A 247 2.32 9.31 15.50
CA ALA A 247 1.31 9.04 16.52
C ALA A 247 0.00 9.82 16.35
N PRO A 248 0.01 11.11 15.94
CA PRO A 248 -1.21 11.84 15.64
C PRO A 248 -2.01 11.22 14.49
N LEU A 249 -1.33 10.75 13.43
CA LEU A 249 -1.99 10.02 12.34
C LEU A 249 -2.59 8.72 12.84
N ALA A 250 -1.86 7.96 13.66
CA ALA A 250 -2.36 6.73 14.27
C ALA A 250 -3.67 6.99 15.07
N ALA A 251 -3.72 8.06 15.85
CA ALA A 251 -4.90 8.44 16.62
C ALA A 251 -6.11 8.78 15.71
N VAL A 252 -5.87 9.48 14.60
CA VAL A 252 -6.91 9.78 13.59
C VAL A 252 -7.46 8.50 12.98
N LEU A 253 -6.57 7.59 12.56
CA LEU A 253 -6.97 6.30 11.97
C LEU A 253 -7.80 5.45 12.94
N GLN A 254 -7.41 5.41 14.21
CA GLN A 254 -8.19 4.70 15.24
C GLN A 254 -9.58 5.29 15.45
N ARG A 255 -9.70 6.63 15.43
CA ARG A 255 -10.97 7.32 15.64
C ARG A 255 -11.92 7.18 14.45
N TYR A 256 -11.44 7.42 13.25
CA TYR A 256 -12.29 7.40 12.05
C TYR A 256 -12.54 6.01 11.50
N LYS A 257 -11.73 5.03 11.87
CA LYS A 257 -11.84 3.65 11.43
C LYS A 257 -12.03 3.54 9.90
N PRO A 258 -11.12 4.12 9.10
CA PRO A 258 -11.30 4.18 7.66
C PRO A 258 -11.29 2.80 7.01
N GLY A 259 -11.89 2.72 5.81
CA GLY A 259 -11.69 1.61 4.88
C GLY A 259 -10.36 1.71 4.16
N MET A 260 -9.88 2.95 3.90
CA MET A 260 -8.57 3.23 3.33
C MET A 260 -8.06 4.59 3.82
N ALA A 261 -6.76 4.71 4.02
CA ALA A 261 -6.11 5.97 4.31
C ALA A 261 -5.09 6.32 3.21
N ILE A 262 -4.90 7.62 2.96
CA ILE A 262 -3.89 8.15 2.05
C ILE A 262 -3.00 9.10 2.86
N ALA A 263 -1.69 8.90 2.80
CA ALA A 263 -0.71 9.77 3.45
C ALA A 263 0.53 9.96 2.57
N GLN A 264 1.35 10.95 2.89
CA GLN A 264 2.59 11.20 2.18
C GLN A 264 3.74 10.37 2.77
N TYR A 265 4.52 9.71 1.92
CA TYR A 265 5.84 9.16 2.28
C TYR A 265 6.93 10.18 2.02
N GLY A 266 7.85 10.32 2.95
CA GLY A 266 8.89 11.37 2.89
C GLY A 266 8.36 12.74 3.29
N GLY A 267 7.14 12.82 3.82
CA GLY A 267 6.56 14.00 4.41
C GLY A 267 6.93 14.18 5.88
N ARG A 268 6.20 15.05 6.55
CA ARG A 268 6.42 15.45 7.94
C ARG A 268 6.17 14.29 8.94
N LEU A 269 5.13 13.48 8.70
CA LEU A 269 4.72 12.40 9.61
C LEU A 269 5.43 11.07 9.32
N ILE A 270 5.69 10.79 8.05
CA ILE A 270 6.24 9.50 7.61
C ILE A 270 7.53 9.75 6.82
N ALA A 271 8.54 10.26 7.52
CA ALA A 271 9.88 10.40 6.96
C ALA A 271 10.59 9.03 6.86
N PRO A 272 11.56 8.88 5.94
CA PRO A 272 12.39 7.68 5.88
C PRO A 272 13.09 7.42 7.20
N GLY A 273 12.94 6.22 7.75
CA GLY A 273 13.58 5.81 9.02
C GLY A 273 12.84 6.22 10.30
N VAL A 274 11.64 6.83 10.18
CA VAL A 274 10.81 7.16 11.34
C VAL A 274 10.30 5.89 12.04
N ASN A 275 10.08 5.97 13.35
CA ASN A 275 9.49 4.85 14.11
C ASN A 275 8.01 4.65 13.73
N LEU A 276 7.72 3.62 12.95
CA LEU A 276 6.37 3.30 12.48
C LEU A 276 5.54 2.47 13.49
N ARG A 277 6.05 2.16 14.68
CA ARG A 277 5.31 1.33 15.66
C ARG A 277 3.91 1.87 15.97
N PRO A 278 3.72 3.17 16.27
CA PRO A 278 2.39 3.70 16.56
C PRO A 278 1.45 3.56 15.36
N LEU A 279 1.96 3.79 14.16
CA LEU A 279 1.20 3.67 12.92
C LEU A 279 0.81 2.21 12.64
N CYS A 280 1.76 1.28 12.71
CA CYS A 280 1.49 -0.15 12.49
C CYS A 280 0.44 -0.70 13.47
N ALA A 281 0.50 -0.26 14.73
CA ALA A 281 -0.48 -0.65 15.74
C ALA A 281 -1.89 -0.07 15.48
N ALA A 282 -1.99 1.04 14.73
CA ALA A 282 -3.26 1.68 14.40
C ALA A 282 -3.84 1.25 13.05
N LEU A 283 -3.05 0.61 12.19
CA LEU A 283 -3.46 0.22 10.85
C LEU A 283 -4.47 -0.94 10.88
N GLU A 284 -5.73 -0.61 10.98
CA GLU A 284 -6.84 -1.55 10.78
C GLU A 284 -7.33 -1.60 9.31
N CYS A 285 -6.81 -0.74 8.45
CA CYS A 285 -7.12 -0.60 7.03
C CYS A 285 -5.83 -0.48 6.19
N PRO A 286 -5.92 -0.59 4.84
CA PRO A 286 -4.82 -0.25 3.95
C PRO A 286 -4.44 1.23 4.05
N LEU A 287 -3.15 1.51 3.99
CA LEU A 287 -2.58 2.85 3.92
C LEU A 287 -1.85 3.02 2.60
N LEU A 288 -2.37 3.88 1.74
CA LEU A 288 -1.72 4.30 0.50
C LEU A 288 -0.73 5.42 0.84
N LEU A 289 0.54 5.13 0.67
CA LEU A 289 1.64 6.08 0.79
C LEU A 289 1.98 6.63 -0.59
N VAL A 290 1.90 7.94 -0.75
CA VAL A 290 2.21 8.67 -1.99
C VAL A 290 3.46 9.53 -1.80
N ARG A 291 4.22 9.76 -2.87
CA ARG A 291 5.37 10.68 -2.87
C ARG A 291 4.97 12.08 -3.25
#